data_99b7c7067676cc11431941bd97a6172b
#
_entry.id   99b7c7067676cc11431941bd97a6172b
#
_cell.length_a   1.000
_cell.length_b   1.000
_cell.length_c   1.000
_cell.angle_alpha   90.00
_cell.angle_beta   90.00
_cell.angle_gamma   90.00
#
_symmetry.space_group_name_H-M   'P 1'
#
loop_
_entity.id
_entity.type
_entity.pdbx_description
1 polymer ?
#
loop_
_entity_poly.entity_id
_entity_poly.type
_entity_poly.pdbx_seq_one_letter_code
_entity_poly.pdbx_strand_id
1 'polypeptide(L)'
;VSMPPDQPNTYYVSINSGAKAGMYYTITGNSTTSVTVDLAGDTIAGAVVANDTLKIIPYWTLATLFPNQSGITTTTAINGTGNATRVLVPDFDSTGINLPSRSIYYYYSGTGFGGPGWRKLGGGFTNKRDNEIIPPDAYVILRQREAASTVATVAGAVPTSRRAIVVNVNAPNTAQDNAVSVEVPVPVTLAQSKLADPVLGAFAGSPDIDGSTGDRLLVWDDTLVGHDKPSARIYYYYTGSGSGGPGWRLLGGSNSAIQDDEPVFQPGTGVVIRKQAQPSAGTQIWHVPLIYNP
;
A
#
# COMPACT_ATOMS: atom_id res chain seq x y z
N VAL A 1 18.13 7.67 -17.43
CA VAL A 1 18.00 8.35 -16.14
C VAL A 1 19.34 8.30 -15.44
N SER A 2 19.88 9.46 -15.05
CA SER A 2 21.10 9.51 -14.23
C SER A 2 20.64 9.43 -12.78
N MET A 3 20.95 8.35 -12.12
CA MET A 3 20.67 8.17 -10.69
C MET A 3 21.84 8.73 -9.89
N PRO A 4 21.60 9.62 -8.91
CA PRO A 4 22.66 10.09 -8.03
C PRO A 4 23.31 8.90 -7.30
N PRO A 5 24.64 8.88 -7.13
CA PRO A 5 25.34 7.75 -6.49
C PRO A 5 24.92 7.52 -5.03
N ASP A 6 24.47 8.56 -4.36
CA ASP A 6 24.03 8.58 -2.98
C ASP A 6 22.53 8.27 -2.79
N GLN A 7 21.78 8.08 -3.89
CA GLN A 7 20.36 7.78 -3.93
C GLN A 7 20.08 6.61 -4.88
N PRO A 8 20.70 5.45 -4.70
CA PRO A 8 20.39 4.28 -5.52
C PRO A 8 18.94 3.84 -5.28
N ASN A 9 18.28 3.31 -6.31
CA ASN A 9 16.93 2.74 -6.23
C ASN A 9 15.81 3.72 -5.85
N THR A 10 15.95 4.99 -6.21
CA THR A 10 14.90 6.00 -5.99
C THR A 10 13.90 6.08 -7.14
N TYR A 11 14.04 5.26 -8.17
CA TYR A 11 13.17 5.21 -9.33
C TYR A 11 12.63 3.80 -9.56
N TYR A 12 11.47 3.73 -10.17
CA TYR A 12 10.89 2.48 -10.67
C TYR A 12 10.45 2.64 -12.12
N VAL A 13 10.41 1.53 -12.84
CA VAL A 13 9.75 1.45 -14.13
C VAL A 13 8.33 0.91 -13.93
N SER A 14 7.34 1.62 -14.47
CA SER A 14 5.95 1.15 -14.54
C SER A 14 5.67 0.65 -15.94
N ILE A 15 5.18 -0.57 -16.06
CA ILE A 15 4.78 -1.17 -17.32
C ILE A 15 3.34 -0.77 -17.61
N ASN A 16 3.09 -0.09 -18.74
CA ASN A 16 1.77 0.47 -19.04
C ASN A 16 0.99 -0.35 -20.07
N SER A 17 1.65 -1.28 -20.81
CA SER A 17 1.01 -2.14 -21.79
C SER A 17 1.56 -3.57 -21.73
N GLY A 18 0.99 -4.48 -22.52
CA GLY A 18 1.40 -5.86 -22.59
C GLY A 18 0.94 -6.73 -21.41
N ALA A 19 1.51 -7.91 -21.28
CA ALA A 19 1.13 -8.90 -20.29
C ALA A 19 1.43 -8.47 -18.83
N LYS A 20 2.41 -7.59 -18.64
CA LYS A 20 2.80 -7.05 -17.33
C LYS A 20 2.22 -5.65 -17.06
N ALA A 21 1.23 -5.21 -17.82
CA ALA A 21 0.63 -3.89 -17.63
C ALA A 21 0.11 -3.69 -16.20
N GLY A 22 0.56 -2.60 -15.58
CA GLY A 22 0.26 -2.25 -14.18
C GLY A 22 1.35 -2.62 -13.19
N MET A 23 2.23 -3.57 -13.51
CA MET A 23 3.37 -3.92 -12.67
C MET A 23 4.43 -2.81 -12.65
N TYR A 24 5.18 -2.75 -11.55
CA TYR A 24 6.33 -1.87 -11.44
C TYR A 24 7.54 -2.63 -10.89
N TYR A 25 8.74 -2.17 -11.24
CA TYR A 25 9.99 -2.77 -10.80
C TYR A 25 11.01 -1.69 -10.45
N THR A 26 11.71 -1.87 -9.33
CA THR A 26 12.74 -0.93 -8.88
C THR A 26 13.92 -0.90 -9.86
N ILE A 27 14.34 0.30 -10.26
CA ILE A 27 15.52 0.47 -11.11
C ILE A 27 16.77 0.38 -10.23
N THR A 28 17.66 -0.56 -10.55
CA THR A 28 18.94 -0.79 -9.86
C THR A 28 20.14 -0.22 -10.64
N GLY A 29 19.94 0.09 -11.91
CA GLY A 29 20.98 0.66 -12.76
C GLY A 29 20.43 1.12 -14.10
N ASN A 30 21.23 1.90 -14.83
CA ASN A 30 20.88 2.32 -16.18
C ASN A 30 22.13 2.62 -17.05
N SER A 31 21.94 2.50 -18.35
CA SER A 31 22.86 3.02 -19.37
C SER A 31 22.17 4.12 -20.19
N THR A 32 22.79 4.52 -21.29
CA THR A 32 22.16 5.46 -22.25
C THR A 32 20.94 4.87 -22.96
N THR A 33 20.84 3.54 -23.03
CA THR A 33 19.82 2.84 -23.83
C THR A 33 19.06 1.75 -23.08
N SER A 34 19.41 1.49 -21.82
CA SER A 34 18.78 0.43 -21.02
C SER A 34 18.59 0.81 -19.57
N VAL A 35 17.67 0.16 -18.92
CA VAL A 35 17.50 0.15 -17.45
C VAL A 35 17.62 -1.28 -16.94
N THR A 36 18.28 -1.44 -15.80
CA THR A 36 18.35 -2.70 -15.05
C THR A 36 17.36 -2.59 -13.89
N VAL A 37 16.57 -3.62 -13.69
CA VAL A 37 15.53 -3.64 -12.65
C VAL A 37 15.68 -4.84 -11.72
N ASP A 38 15.25 -4.66 -10.49
CA ASP A 38 15.02 -5.75 -9.54
C ASP A 38 13.62 -6.32 -9.79
N LEU A 39 13.55 -7.58 -10.14
CA LEU A 39 12.29 -8.28 -10.42
C LEU A 39 11.62 -8.86 -9.16
N ALA A 40 12.30 -8.82 -8.01
CA ALA A 40 11.79 -9.40 -6.76
C ALA A 40 11.24 -10.84 -6.91
N GLY A 41 11.89 -11.64 -7.75
CA GLY A 41 11.50 -13.03 -8.05
C GLY A 41 10.48 -13.21 -9.19
N ASP A 42 9.98 -12.13 -9.79
CA ASP A 42 9.12 -12.22 -10.98
C ASP A 42 9.94 -12.47 -12.25
N THR A 43 9.27 -12.77 -13.37
CA THR A 43 9.85 -12.97 -14.68
C THR A 43 9.21 -12.06 -15.71
N ILE A 44 10.03 -11.31 -16.45
CA ILE A 44 9.56 -10.43 -17.53
C ILE A 44 9.93 -10.96 -18.93
N ALA A 45 10.78 -11.99 -19.02
CA ALA A 45 11.20 -12.57 -20.30
C ALA A 45 9.98 -13.09 -21.08
N GLY A 46 9.81 -12.60 -22.31
CA GLY A 46 8.66 -12.92 -23.18
C GLY A 46 7.32 -12.26 -22.75
N ALA A 47 7.26 -11.64 -21.58
CA ALA A 47 6.07 -10.96 -21.09
C ALA A 47 6.14 -9.43 -21.24
N VAL A 48 7.34 -8.89 -21.39
CA VAL A 48 7.60 -7.50 -21.84
C VAL A 48 8.30 -7.59 -23.19
N VAL A 49 7.69 -7.03 -24.21
CA VAL A 49 8.13 -7.18 -25.61
C VAL A 49 8.32 -5.81 -26.27
N ALA A 50 8.91 -5.81 -27.47
CA ALA A 50 9.04 -4.59 -28.25
C ALA A 50 7.67 -3.93 -28.49
N ASN A 51 7.62 -2.61 -28.40
CA ASN A 51 6.44 -1.75 -28.46
C ASN A 51 5.58 -1.71 -27.17
N ASP A 52 5.91 -2.47 -26.13
CA ASP A 52 5.32 -2.19 -24.83
C ASP A 52 5.73 -0.81 -24.33
N THR A 53 4.77 -0.12 -23.76
CA THR A 53 4.99 1.22 -23.20
C THR A 53 5.33 1.14 -21.73
N LEU A 54 6.27 1.96 -21.31
CA LEU A 54 6.68 2.06 -19.92
C LEU A 54 6.93 3.52 -19.53
N LYS A 55 6.89 3.79 -18.21
CA LYS A 55 7.28 5.07 -17.62
C LYS A 55 8.35 4.84 -16.56
N ILE A 56 9.31 5.75 -16.46
CA ILE A 56 10.25 5.83 -15.36
C ILE A 56 9.73 6.90 -14.40
N ILE A 57 9.50 6.50 -13.15
CA ILE A 57 8.84 7.32 -12.14
C ILE A 57 9.71 7.35 -10.89
N PRO A 58 9.95 8.53 -10.26
CA PRO A 58 10.62 8.59 -8.97
C PRO A 58 9.72 8.00 -7.89
N TYR A 59 10.30 7.25 -6.95
CA TYR A 59 9.60 6.88 -5.74
C TYR A 59 9.29 8.10 -4.88
N TRP A 60 8.19 8.05 -4.16
CA TRP A 60 8.03 8.85 -2.97
C TRP A 60 9.07 8.43 -1.93
N THR A 61 9.70 9.42 -1.32
CA THR A 61 10.56 9.23 -0.15
C THR A 61 9.95 9.99 1.03
N LEU A 62 10.44 9.74 2.24
CA LEU A 62 9.97 10.50 3.40
C LEU A 62 10.13 12.02 3.20
N ALA A 63 11.24 12.46 2.59
CA ALA A 63 11.47 13.88 2.32
C ALA A 63 10.50 14.46 1.28
N THR A 64 10.19 13.71 0.23
CA THR A 64 9.31 14.18 -0.85
C THR A 64 7.82 14.04 -0.51
N LEU A 65 7.47 13.05 0.31
CA LEU A 65 6.10 12.86 0.79
C LEU A 65 5.68 13.94 1.79
N PHE A 66 6.63 14.43 2.60
CA PHE A 66 6.41 15.47 3.60
C PHE A 66 7.33 16.68 3.36
N PRO A 67 7.15 17.42 2.24
CA PRO A 67 7.99 18.56 1.90
C PRO A 67 7.88 19.62 3.00
N ASN A 68 9.03 20.17 3.43
CA ASN A 68 9.10 21.12 4.54
C ASN A 68 8.40 20.63 5.83
N GLN A 69 8.36 19.32 6.06
CA GLN A 69 7.68 18.65 7.18
C GLN A 69 6.18 19.00 7.28
N SER A 70 5.50 19.18 6.16
CA SER A 70 4.06 19.47 6.11
C SER A 70 3.28 18.41 6.87
N GLY A 71 2.49 18.84 7.85
CA GLY A 71 1.68 17.94 8.71
C GLY A 71 2.47 17.14 9.75
N ILE A 72 3.76 17.42 9.94
CA ILE A 72 4.66 16.69 10.83
C ILE A 72 5.10 17.57 11.99
N THR A 73 4.80 17.18 13.22
CA THR A 73 5.41 17.76 14.42
C THR A 73 6.82 17.20 14.57
N THR A 74 7.82 18.08 14.55
CA THR A 74 9.23 17.73 14.64
C THR A 74 9.70 17.64 16.10
N THR A 75 10.92 17.11 16.32
CA THR A 75 11.52 17.06 17.66
C THR A 75 13.02 17.34 17.63
N THR A 76 13.54 17.98 18.67
CA THR A 76 14.98 18.10 18.94
C THR A 76 15.52 16.92 19.76
N ALA A 77 14.65 16.03 20.24
CA ALA A 77 15.05 14.81 20.95
C ALA A 77 15.48 13.74 19.96
N ILE A 78 16.75 13.35 19.99
CA ILE A 78 17.35 12.44 19.01
C ILE A 78 16.79 11.02 19.04
N ASN A 79 16.17 10.60 20.14
CA ASN A 79 15.51 9.30 20.28
C ASN A 79 14.02 9.32 19.88
N GLY A 80 13.54 10.42 19.28
CA GLY A 80 12.16 10.57 18.86
C GLY A 80 11.15 10.64 20.02
N THR A 81 11.62 10.96 21.23
CA THR A 81 10.71 11.17 22.38
C THR A 81 10.00 12.53 22.26
N GLY A 82 9.05 12.76 23.17
CA GLY A 82 8.21 13.96 23.13
C GLY A 82 7.02 13.77 22.17
N ASN A 83 6.53 14.89 21.66
CA ASN A 83 5.28 14.95 20.89
C ASN A 83 5.49 14.81 19.37
N ALA A 84 6.66 14.34 18.92
CA ALA A 84 6.94 14.16 17.50
C ALA A 84 5.89 13.28 16.81
N THR A 85 5.46 13.70 15.64
CA THR A 85 4.68 12.84 14.75
C THR A 85 5.53 11.62 14.38
N ARG A 86 4.92 10.45 14.42
CA ARG A 86 5.53 9.21 13.94
C ARG A 86 4.88 8.78 12.65
N VAL A 87 5.71 8.48 11.67
CA VAL A 87 5.32 7.86 10.39
C VAL A 87 5.59 6.37 10.53
N LEU A 88 4.52 5.58 10.57
CA LEU A 88 4.58 4.13 10.68
C LEU A 88 4.43 3.55 9.27
N VAL A 89 5.36 2.70 8.88
CA VAL A 89 5.31 1.95 7.63
C VAL A 89 4.84 0.54 7.97
N PRO A 90 3.70 0.08 7.42
CA PRO A 90 3.24 -1.29 7.59
C PRO A 90 4.29 -2.32 7.15
N ASP A 91 4.19 -3.52 7.67
CA ASP A 91 5.05 -4.61 7.23
C ASP A 91 4.42 -5.29 6.01
N PHE A 92 5.07 -5.14 4.85
CA PHE A 92 4.64 -5.71 3.57
C PHE A 92 5.36 -7.02 3.24
N ASP A 93 6.43 -7.34 3.97
CA ASP A 93 7.37 -8.43 3.61
C ASP A 93 7.22 -9.65 4.52
N SER A 94 6.79 -9.44 5.77
CA SER A 94 6.68 -10.54 6.73
C SER A 94 5.41 -11.34 6.53
N THR A 95 5.47 -12.62 6.89
CA THR A 95 4.32 -13.52 6.84
C THR A 95 3.50 -13.45 8.13
N GLY A 96 2.16 -13.53 8.02
CA GLY A 96 1.24 -13.57 9.15
C GLY A 96 0.17 -12.49 9.14
N ILE A 97 -0.52 -12.35 10.26
CA ILE A 97 -1.59 -11.38 10.47
C ILE A 97 -1.29 -10.45 11.65
N ASN A 98 -1.94 -9.29 11.66
CA ASN A 98 -1.78 -8.28 12.71
C ASN A 98 -0.29 -7.90 12.92
N LEU A 99 0.44 -7.79 11.82
CA LEU A 99 1.87 -7.50 11.86
C LEU A 99 2.15 -6.11 12.45
N PRO A 100 3.19 -5.97 13.27
CA PRO A 100 3.62 -4.65 13.71
C PRO A 100 4.14 -3.83 12.52
N SER A 101 4.25 -2.51 12.71
CA SER A 101 4.91 -1.68 11.71
C SER A 101 6.35 -2.13 11.48
N ARG A 102 6.74 -2.34 10.22
CA ARG A 102 8.12 -2.67 9.80
C ARG A 102 9.12 -1.62 10.25
N SER A 103 8.71 -0.36 10.20
CA SER A 103 9.55 0.77 10.56
C SER A 103 8.71 1.93 11.08
N ILE A 104 9.29 2.69 12.00
CA ILE A 104 8.71 3.91 12.54
C ILE A 104 9.73 5.02 12.36
N TYR A 105 9.29 6.14 11.77
CA TYR A 105 10.13 7.29 11.49
C TYR A 105 9.62 8.53 12.22
N TYR A 106 10.52 9.46 12.49
CA TYR A 106 10.24 10.78 13.02
C TYR A 106 11.21 11.79 12.41
N TYR A 107 10.87 13.08 12.43
CA TYR A 107 11.75 14.11 11.94
C TYR A 107 12.52 14.77 13.10
N TYR A 108 13.83 14.65 13.07
CA TYR A 108 14.73 15.34 13.99
C TYR A 108 15.06 16.72 13.45
N SER A 109 14.80 17.79 14.25
CA SER A 109 15.02 19.19 13.87
C SER A 109 16.23 19.84 14.56
N GLY A 110 16.95 19.10 15.40
CA GLY A 110 18.13 19.60 16.09
C GLY A 110 19.37 19.71 15.18
N THR A 111 20.37 20.48 15.63
CA THR A 111 21.62 20.73 14.88
C THR A 111 22.70 19.67 15.13
N GLY A 112 22.60 18.89 16.20
CA GLY A 112 23.51 17.77 16.50
C GLY A 112 23.28 16.56 15.62
N PHE A 113 24.10 15.52 15.76
CA PHE A 113 23.92 14.19 15.15
C PHE A 113 23.70 14.21 13.63
N GLY A 114 24.45 15.05 12.90
CA GLY A 114 24.34 15.20 11.46
C GLY A 114 23.25 16.19 11.01
N GLY A 115 22.66 16.95 11.93
CA GLY A 115 21.67 17.99 11.65
C GLY A 115 20.25 17.46 11.37
N PRO A 116 19.33 18.33 10.95
CA PRO A 116 17.94 17.98 10.70
C PRO A 116 17.78 16.88 9.65
N GLY A 117 16.73 16.09 9.77
CA GLY A 117 16.36 15.03 8.82
C GLY A 117 15.56 13.90 9.45
N TRP A 118 15.01 13.05 8.61
CA TRP A 118 14.29 11.85 9.03
C TRP A 118 15.18 10.84 9.74
N ARG A 119 14.67 10.21 10.76
CA ARG A 119 15.33 9.16 11.54
C ARG A 119 14.41 7.98 11.73
N LYS A 120 14.99 6.78 11.72
CA LYS A 120 14.27 5.54 12.10
C LYS A 120 14.35 5.37 13.62
N LEU A 121 13.19 5.11 14.25
CA LEU A 121 13.13 4.79 15.68
C LEU A 121 13.90 3.49 15.95
N GLY A 122 14.80 3.51 16.95
CA GLY A 122 15.70 2.38 17.21
C GLY A 122 16.86 2.23 16.22
N GLY A 123 17.00 3.13 15.24
CA GLY A 123 18.14 3.17 14.32
C GLY A 123 19.30 4.01 14.85
N GLY A 124 20.37 4.08 14.07
CA GLY A 124 21.52 4.94 14.39
C GLY A 124 21.15 6.42 14.31
N PHE A 125 21.53 7.21 15.31
CA PHE A 125 21.12 8.62 15.46
C PHE A 125 21.63 9.53 14.35
N THR A 126 22.76 9.22 13.76
CA THR A 126 23.35 10.00 12.65
C THR A 126 22.85 9.60 11.28
N ASN A 127 22.16 8.45 11.20
CA ASN A 127 21.70 7.90 9.92
C ASN A 127 20.42 8.59 9.46
N LYS A 128 20.54 9.51 8.51
CA LYS A 128 19.39 10.13 7.86
C LYS A 128 18.63 9.11 7.01
N ARG A 129 17.31 9.26 7.00
CA ARG A 129 16.37 8.43 6.25
C ARG A 129 15.47 9.27 5.33
N ASP A 130 15.96 10.42 4.91
CA ASP A 130 15.23 11.34 4.03
C ASP A 130 14.82 10.66 2.72
N ASN A 131 15.68 9.76 2.21
CA ASN A 131 15.49 9.00 0.97
C ASN A 131 14.88 7.61 1.17
N GLU A 132 14.31 7.31 2.34
CA GLU A 132 13.59 6.05 2.55
C GLU A 132 12.39 5.98 1.60
N ILE A 133 12.32 4.92 0.81
CA ILE A 133 11.33 4.74 -0.25
C ILE A 133 9.98 4.31 0.34
N ILE A 134 8.91 4.89 -0.18
CA ILE A 134 7.53 4.46 0.01
C ILE A 134 7.06 3.86 -1.33
N PRO A 135 6.76 2.56 -1.40
CA PRO A 135 6.25 1.92 -2.61
C PRO A 135 4.92 2.51 -3.10
N PRO A 136 4.61 2.46 -4.40
CA PRO A 136 3.38 3.06 -4.95
C PRO A 136 2.09 2.45 -4.40
N ASP A 137 2.09 1.15 -4.13
CA ASP A 137 0.96 0.38 -3.59
C ASP A 137 0.93 0.31 -2.06
N ALA A 138 1.83 1.07 -1.40
CA ALA A 138 1.91 1.16 0.05
C ALA A 138 1.18 2.40 0.59
N TYR A 139 0.90 2.38 1.89
CA TYR A 139 0.47 3.56 2.63
C TYR A 139 1.32 3.72 3.89
N VAL A 140 1.23 4.89 4.50
CA VAL A 140 1.84 5.18 5.79
C VAL A 140 0.77 5.61 6.79
N ILE A 141 1.00 5.30 8.08
CA ILE A 141 0.13 5.71 9.17
C ILE A 141 0.78 6.89 9.88
N LEU A 142 0.10 8.03 9.92
CA LEU A 142 0.54 9.19 10.69
C LEU A 142 0.01 9.07 12.11
N ARG A 143 0.89 8.84 13.08
CA ARG A 143 0.56 8.86 14.49
C ARG A 143 0.91 10.22 15.06
N GLN A 144 -0.08 11.09 15.18
CA GLN A 144 0.06 12.37 15.84
C GLN A 144 0.07 12.17 17.37
N ARG A 145 0.94 12.88 18.04
CA ARG A 145 1.09 12.83 19.51
C ARG A 145 0.72 14.14 20.18
N GLU A 146 0.58 15.19 19.38
CA GLU A 146 0.02 16.48 19.81
C GLU A 146 -1.50 16.46 19.73
N ALA A 147 -2.15 17.21 20.60
CA ALA A 147 -3.60 17.38 20.55
C ALA A 147 -4.05 18.30 19.40
N ALA A 148 -3.13 19.06 18.82
CA ALA A 148 -3.43 19.94 17.70
C ALA A 148 -3.60 19.17 16.39
N SER A 149 -4.66 19.50 15.67
CA SER A 149 -4.86 19.01 14.31
C SER A 149 -3.78 19.57 13.36
N THR A 150 -3.18 18.71 12.56
CA THR A 150 -2.23 19.11 11.51
C THR A 150 -2.74 18.68 10.14
N VAL A 151 -2.41 19.45 9.10
CA VAL A 151 -2.77 19.14 7.73
C VAL A 151 -1.50 18.77 6.97
N ALA A 152 -1.45 17.53 6.49
CA ALA A 152 -0.43 17.09 5.55
C ALA A 152 -0.99 17.23 4.12
N THR A 153 -0.32 18.02 3.29
CA THR A 153 -0.69 18.15 1.88
C THR A 153 0.28 17.34 1.03
N VAL A 154 -0.24 16.36 0.33
CA VAL A 154 0.52 15.57 -0.65
C VAL A 154 0.00 15.92 -2.04
N ALA A 155 0.91 16.26 -2.94
CA ALA A 155 0.57 16.55 -4.34
C ALA A 155 1.40 15.65 -5.25
N GLY A 156 0.74 15.02 -6.23
CA GLY A 156 1.37 14.11 -7.18
C GLY A 156 0.63 14.04 -8.50
N ALA A 157 1.14 13.24 -9.42
CA ALA A 157 0.47 12.96 -10.68
C ALA A 157 -0.55 11.84 -10.49
N VAL A 158 -1.70 11.98 -11.15
CA VAL A 158 -2.73 10.94 -11.20
C VAL A 158 -2.25 9.83 -12.15
N PRO A 159 -2.32 8.54 -11.77
CA PRO A 159 -2.01 7.43 -12.66
C PRO A 159 -2.92 7.46 -13.89
N THR A 160 -2.33 7.23 -15.08
CA THR A 160 -3.05 7.19 -16.36
C THR A 160 -3.11 5.77 -16.94
N SER A 161 -2.71 4.78 -16.17
CA SER A 161 -2.74 3.36 -16.53
C SER A 161 -3.25 2.54 -15.34
N ARG A 162 -3.78 1.34 -15.63
CA ARG A 162 -4.17 0.39 -14.58
C ARG A 162 -2.98 0.06 -13.70
N ARG A 163 -3.27 -0.35 -12.46
CA ARG A 163 -2.27 -0.86 -11.50
C ARG A 163 -2.42 -2.36 -11.34
N ALA A 164 -1.31 -3.01 -11.05
CA ALA A 164 -1.27 -4.41 -10.65
C ALA A 164 -0.62 -4.47 -9.26
N ILE A 165 -1.38 -4.90 -8.27
CA ILE A 165 -0.95 -5.03 -6.89
C ILE A 165 -0.70 -6.50 -6.60
N VAL A 166 0.49 -6.80 -6.10
CA VAL A 166 0.86 -8.16 -5.68
C VAL A 166 0.26 -8.43 -4.30
N VAL A 167 -0.54 -9.48 -4.20
CA VAL A 167 -1.17 -9.95 -2.96
C VAL A 167 -0.54 -11.28 -2.57
N ASN A 168 0.16 -11.32 -1.46
CA ASN A 168 0.82 -12.50 -0.96
C ASN A 168 -0.16 -13.47 -0.32
N VAL A 169 0.05 -14.74 -0.56
CA VAL A 169 -0.65 -15.86 0.05
C VAL A 169 0.34 -16.67 0.85
N ASN A 170 0.12 -16.77 2.14
CA ASN A 170 0.97 -17.60 3.00
C ASN A 170 0.50 -19.05 3.02
N ALA A 171 1.41 -20.00 3.23
CA ALA A 171 1.09 -21.42 3.35
C ALA A 171 1.96 -22.09 4.43
N PRO A 172 1.59 -23.32 4.82
CA PRO A 172 0.24 -23.87 4.84
C PRO A 172 -0.53 -23.43 6.09
N ASN A 173 -1.83 -23.29 5.99
CA ASN A 173 -2.75 -23.03 7.11
C ASN A 173 -2.51 -21.76 7.94
N THR A 174 -1.88 -20.74 7.34
CA THR A 174 -1.64 -19.45 8.00
C THR A 174 -2.23 -18.33 7.14
N ALA A 175 -3.10 -17.52 7.73
CA ALA A 175 -3.63 -16.33 7.06
C ALA A 175 -2.53 -15.28 6.87
N GLN A 176 -2.68 -14.43 5.84
CA GLN A 176 -1.71 -13.40 5.46
C GLN A 176 -2.38 -12.03 5.33
N ASP A 177 -1.85 -11.05 6.04
CA ASP A 177 -2.24 -9.65 5.86
C ASP A 177 -1.40 -8.99 4.77
N ASN A 178 -2.10 -8.32 3.84
CA ASN A 178 -1.50 -7.50 2.79
C ASN A 178 -1.98 -6.07 2.98
N ALA A 179 -1.11 -5.21 3.45
CA ALA A 179 -1.37 -3.80 3.62
C ALA A 179 -1.20 -3.09 2.28
N VAL A 180 -2.29 -2.60 1.68
CA VAL A 180 -2.27 -2.04 0.33
C VAL A 180 -2.96 -0.69 0.26
N SER A 181 -2.53 0.14 -0.67
CA SER A 181 -3.21 1.36 -1.09
C SER A 181 -3.43 1.32 -2.60
N VAL A 182 -4.60 1.81 -3.02
CA VAL A 182 -4.86 2.05 -4.43
C VAL A 182 -4.64 3.53 -4.73
N GLU A 183 -3.81 3.83 -5.72
CA GLU A 183 -3.51 5.20 -6.13
C GLU A 183 -4.66 5.77 -6.97
N VAL A 184 -5.83 5.96 -6.36
CA VAL A 184 -7.01 6.47 -7.06
C VAL A 184 -7.31 7.91 -6.65
N PRO A 185 -7.66 8.79 -7.60
CA PRO A 185 -7.98 10.18 -7.31
C PRO A 185 -9.46 10.40 -6.93
N VAL A 186 -10.27 9.37 -7.04
CA VAL A 186 -11.71 9.38 -6.77
C VAL A 186 -12.10 8.19 -5.91
N PRO A 187 -13.17 8.27 -5.12
CA PRO A 187 -13.69 7.12 -4.38
C PRO A 187 -14.04 5.96 -5.31
N VAL A 188 -13.67 4.74 -4.92
CA VAL A 188 -13.91 3.50 -5.67
C VAL A 188 -14.73 2.55 -4.81
N THR A 189 -15.83 2.06 -5.38
CA THR A 189 -16.67 1.09 -4.69
C THR A 189 -16.08 -0.31 -4.68
N LEU A 190 -16.60 -1.17 -3.80
CA LEU A 190 -16.18 -2.58 -3.74
C LEU A 190 -16.35 -3.28 -5.10
N ALA A 191 -17.48 -3.09 -5.79
CA ALA A 191 -17.70 -3.68 -7.11
C ALA A 191 -16.77 -3.11 -8.19
N GLN A 192 -16.54 -1.78 -8.17
CA GLN A 192 -15.66 -1.11 -9.14
C GLN A 192 -14.21 -1.53 -8.99
N SER A 193 -13.77 -1.85 -7.78
CA SER A 193 -12.38 -2.25 -7.49
C SER A 193 -11.96 -3.51 -8.23
N LYS A 194 -12.91 -4.36 -8.62
CA LYS A 194 -12.67 -5.69 -9.20
C LYS A 194 -11.82 -6.61 -8.32
N LEU A 195 -11.72 -6.34 -7.03
CA LEU A 195 -10.89 -7.13 -6.11
C LEU A 195 -11.35 -8.59 -6.02
N ALA A 196 -12.67 -8.85 -6.05
CA ALA A 196 -13.24 -10.20 -6.06
C ALA A 196 -13.63 -10.72 -7.48
N ASP A 197 -13.17 -10.04 -8.54
CA ASP A 197 -13.38 -10.49 -9.91
C ASP A 197 -12.53 -11.75 -10.19
N PRO A 198 -13.05 -12.80 -10.84
CA PRO A 198 -12.32 -14.06 -11.04
C PRO A 198 -11.11 -13.95 -11.98
N VAL A 199 -11.02 -12.88 -12.77
CA VAL A 199 -9.92 -12.66 -13.74
C VAL A 199 -8.98 -11.53 -13.29
N LEU A 200 -9.54 -10.45 -12.75
CA LEU A 200 -8.79 -9.25 -12.39
C LEU A 200 -8.42 -9.20 -10.91
N GLY A 201 -9.15 -9.93 -10.08
CA GLY A 201 -9.04 -9.86 -8.62
C GLY A 201 -8.04 -10.82 -8.01
N ALA A 202 -7.79 -10.59 -6.73
CA ALA A 202 -6.92 -11.42 -5.88
C ALA A 202 -7.62 -11.75 -4.54
N PHE A 203 -8.93 -11.95 -4.56
CA PHE A 203 -9.75 -12.11 -3.36
C PHE A 203 -10.64 -13.35 -3.48
N ALA A 204 -10.42 -14.33 -2.62
CA ALA A 204 -11.22 -15.52 -2.56
C ALA A 204 -12.54 -15.26 -1.84
N GLY A 205 -13.66 -15.48 -2.53
CA GLY A 205 -14.98 -15.38 -1.92
C GLY A 205 -15.29 -16.56 -0.99
N SER A 206 -16.30 -16.39 -0.14
CA SER A 206 -16.84 -17.43 0.74
C SER A 206 -18.15 -17.97 0.19
N PRO A 207 -18.33 -19.28 0.06
CA PRO A 207 -19.63 -19.87 -0.18
C PRO A 207 -20.55 -19.78 1.06
N ASP A 208 -19.96 -19.59 2.24
CA ASP A 208 -20.68 -19.47 3.50
C ASP A 208 -21.06 -18.01 3.75
N ILE A 209 -22.32 -17.81 4.12
CA ILE A 209 -22.90 -16.48 4.29
C ILE A 209 -22.35 -15.72 5.50
N ASP A 210 -21.66 -16.38 6.41
CA ASP A 210 -20.98 -15.78 7.53
C ASP A 210 -19.53 -15.31 7.19
N GLY A 211 -19.09 -15.56 5.95
CA GLY A 211 -17.77 -15.20 5.47
C GLY A 211 -16.62 -16.00 6.10
N SER A 212 -16.89 -17.13 6.75
CA SER A 212 -15.90 -17.87 7.55
C SER A 212 -14.75 -18.44 6.73
N THR A 213 -14.99 -18.77 5.46
CA THR A 213 -14.02 -19.45 4.58
C THR A 213 -13.37 -18.53 3.53
N GLY A 214 -13.88 -17.33 3.34
CA GLY A 214 -13.37 -16.36 2.36
C GLY A 214 -12.35 -15.39 2.92
N ASP A 215 -11.67 -14.72 2.04
CA ASP A 215 -10.77 -13.61 2.39
C ASP A 215 -11.54 -12.46 3.06
N ARG A 216 -10.84 -11.59 3.74
CA ARG A 216 -11.42 -10.43 4.42
C ARG A 216 -10.72 -9.15 4.01
N LEU A 217 -11.51 -8.11 3.78
CA LEU A 217 -11.03 -6.76 3.55
C LEU A 217 -11.28 -5.93 4.83
N LEU A 218 -10.19 -5.51 5.47
CA LEU A 218 -10.21 -4.73 6.71
C LEU A 218 -10.05 -3.25 6.37
N VAL A 219 -10.97 -2.43 6.89
CA VAL A 219 -11.03 -0.99 6.65
C VAL A 219 -11.03 -0.26 7.98
N TRP A 220 -10.22 0.80 8.10
CA TRP A 220 -10.14 1.64 9.29
C TRP A 220 -10.94 2.93 9.10
N ASP A 221 -11.38 3.51 10.19
CA ASP A 221 -11.98 4.83 10.21
C ASP A 221 -10.93 5.84 10.69
N ASP A 222 -10.42 6.63 9.76
CA ASP A 222 -9.39 7.62 10.03
C ASP A 222 -9.95 8.89 10.71
N THR A 223 -11.27 9.04 10.76
CA THR A 223 -11.92 10.17 11.47
C THR A 223 -11.97 9.97 12.97
N LEU A 224 -11.89 8.73 13.44
CA LEU A 224 -11.87 8.41 14.86
C LEU A 224 -10.51 8.77 15.48
N VAL A 225 -10.54 9.41 16.64
CA VAL A 225 -9.32 9.67 17.42
C VAL A 225 -8.84 8.41 18.13
N GLY A 226 -7.53 8.31 18.38
CA GLY A 226 -6.92 7.21 19.14
C GLY A 226 -5.78 6.51 18.41
N HIS A 227 -5.14 5.58 19.12
CA HIS A 227 -4.03 4.76 18.61
C HIS A 227 -4.47 3.30 18.56
N ASP A 228 -3.79 2.53 17.68
CA ASP A 228 -3.96 1.08 17.60
C ASP A 228 -5.44 0.65 17.49
N LYS A 229 -6.19 1.42 16.70
CA LYS A 229 -7.63 1.21 16.50
C LYS A 229 -7.86 -0.13 15.79
N PRO A 230 -8.89 -0.90 16.18
CA PRO A 230 -9.32 -2.03 15.39
C PRO A 230 -9.86 -1.57 14.03
N SER A 231 -9.98 -2.49 13.08
CA SER A 231 -10.72 -2.22 11.85
C SER A 231 -12.17 -1.82 12.16
N ALA A 232 -12.62 -0.73 11.56
CA ALA A 232 -13.98 -0.22 11.74
C ALA A 232 -15.01 -1.07 10.98
N ARG A 233 -14.61 -1.60 9.84
CA ARG A 233 -15.44 -2.46 9.00
C ARG A 233 -14.59 -3.59 8.44
N ILE A 234 -15.22 -4.77 8.30
CA ILE A 234 -14.62 -5.95 7.68
C ILE A 234 -15.61 -6.43 6.62
N TYR A 235 -15.15 -6.53 5.38
CA TYR A 235 -15.94 -7.03 4.27
C TYR A 235 -15.45 -8.40 3.82
N TYR A 236 -16.36 -9.18 3.26
CA TYR A 236 -16.08 -10.44 2.56
C TYR A 236 -16.93 -10.51 1.30
N TYR A 237 -16.56 -11.35 0.36
CA TYR A 237 -17.36 -11.58 -0.87
C TYR A 237 -18.10 -12.91 -0.75
N TYR A 238 -19.42 -12.86 -0.73
CA TYR A 238 -20.26 -14.05 -0.73
C TYR A 238 -20.44 -14.56 -2.15
N THR A 239 -20.22 -15.88 -2.38
CA THR A 239 -20.33 -16.53 -3.69
C THR A 239 -21.56 -17.41 -3.83
N GLY A 240 -22.30 -17.66 -2.74
CA GLY A 240 -23.47 -18.51 -2.75
C GLY A 240 -24.69 -17.86 -3.42
N SER A 241 -25.68 -18.66 -3.71
CA SER A 241 -26.92 -18.21 -4.37
C SER A 241 -28.04 -17.77 -3.41
N GLY A 242 -27.89 -18.06 -2.10
CA GLY A 242 -28.83 -17.62 -1.07
C GLY A 242 -28.68 -16.12 -0.73
N SER A 243 -29.58 -15.63 0.14
CA SER A 243 -29.45 -14.29 0.76
C SER A 243 -29.18 -13.13 -0.23
N GLY A 244 -29.85 -13.13 -1.37
CA GLY A 244 -29.72 -12.11 -2.40
C GLY A 244 -28.62 -12.39 -3.44
N GLY A 245 -27.96 -13.54 -3.40
CA GLY A 245 -26.95 -13.95 -4.38
C GLY A 245 -25.54 -13.45 -4.07
N PRO A 246 -24.60 -13.68 -4.99
CA PRO A 246 -23.22 -13.23 -4.83
C PRO A 246 -23.08 -11.71 -4.67
N GLY A 247 -22.08 -11.29 -3.92
CA GLY A 247 -21.77 -9.86 -3.72
C GLY A 247 -21.04 -9.61 -2.40
N TRP A 248 -20.55 -8.40 -2.23
CA TRP A 248 -19.89 -7.97 -1.01
C TRP A 248 -20.85 -7.90 0.18
N ARG A 249 -20.37 -8.28 1.34
CA ARG A 249 -21.11 -8.26 2.61
C ARG A 249 -20.27 -7.65 3.72
N LEU A 250 -20.91 -6.96 4.64
CA LEU A 250 -20.31 -6.48 5.89
C LEU A 250 -20.36 -7.60 6.94
N LEU A 251 -19.23 -7.98 7.49
CA LEU A 251 -19.15 -8.96 8.56
C LEU A 251 -19.91 -8.45 9.80
N GLY A 252 -20.82 -9.24 10.32
CA GLY A 252 -21.72 -8.84 11.42
C GLY A 252 -22.89 -7.95 11.00
N GLY A 253 -23.01 -7.61 9.71
CA GLY A 253 -24.16 -6.92 9.15
C GLY A 253 -25.30 -7.87 8.75
N SER A 254 -26.31 -7.33 8.05
CA SER A 254 -27.37 -8.17 7.49
C SER A 254 -26.85 -9.01 6.32
N ASN A 255 -27.11 -10.32 6.37
CA ASN A 255 -26.67 -11.26 5.35
C ASN A 255 -27.26 -10.98 3.95
N SER A 256 -28.40 -10.33 3.85
CA SER A 256 -29.03 -9.96 2.58
C SER A 256 -28.61 -8.57 2.06
N ALA A 257 -27.91 -7.77 2.87
CA ALA A 257 -27.48 -6.42 2.47
C ALA A 257 -26.20 -6.50 1.63
N ILE A 258 -26.34 -6.29 0.32
CA ILE A 258 -25.22 -6.20 -0.62
C ILE A 258 -24.52 -4.84 -0.43
N GLN A 259 -23.19 -4.85 -0.35
CA GLN A 259 -22.33 -3.69 -0.14
C GLN A 259 -21.52 -3.32 -1.39
N ASP A 260 -21.91 -3.77 -2.55
CA ASP A 260 -21.17 -3.59 -3.82
C ASP A 260 -20.88 -2.11 -4.13
N ASP A 261 -21.81 -1.23 -3.78
CA ASP A 261 -21.72 0.22 -4.03
C ASP A 261 -21.02 1.00 -2.89
N GLU A 262 -20.54 0.30 -1.84
CA GLU A 262 -19.82 0.98 -0.75
C GLU A 262 -18.48 1.50 -1.23
N PRO A 263 -18.20 2.84 -1.12
CA PRO A 263 -16.98 3.46 -1.61
C PRO A 263 -15.82 3.28 -0.61
N VAL A 264 -15.29 2.07 -0.53
CA VAL A 264 -14.28 1.68 0.46
C VAL A 264 -12.90 2.26 0.14
N PHE A 265 -12.54 2.30 -1.13
CA PHE A 265 -11.21 2.79 -1.54
C PHE A 265 -11.28 4.29 -1.76
N GLN A 266 -10.88 5.04 -0.74
CA GLN A 266 -10.85 6.50 -0.78
C GLN A 266 -9.47 7.02 -1.21
N PRO A 267 -9.37 8.18 -1.86
CA PRO A 267 -8.08 8.82 -2.14
C PRO A 267 -7.25 8.97 -0.86
N GLY A 268 -6.01 8.52 -0.89
CA GLY A 268 -5.07 8.66 0.23
C GLY A 268 -5.30 7.71 1.41
N THR A 269 -6.17 6.71 1.28
CA THR A 269 -6.37 5.71 2.33
C THR A 269 -5.74 4.36 1.98
N GLY A 270 -5.50 3.55 3.00
CA GLY A 270 -5.05 2.18 2.87
C GLY A 270 -6.03 1.18 3.48
N VAL A 271 -5.96 -0.04 3.02
CA VAL A 271 -6.76 -1.18 3.50
C VAL A 271 -5.85 -2.38 3.75
N VAL A 272 -6.34 -3.38 4.46
CA VAL A 272 -5.66 -4.67 4.57
C VAL A 272 -6.51 -5.76 3.93
N ILE A 273 -5.92 -6.44 2.96
CA ILE A 273 -6.47 -7.67 2.40
C ILE A 273 -5.93 -8.82 3.23
N ARG A 274 -6.79 -9.45 4.03
CA ARG A 274 -6.45 -10.65 4.80
C ARG A 274 -6.80 -11.88 4.00
N LYS A 275 -5.79 -12.51 3.44
CA LYS A 275 -5.92 -13.81 2.78
C LYS A 275 -6.15 -14.90 3.82
N GLN A 276 -7.13 -15.75 3.60
CA GLN A 276 -7.28 -16.96 4.39
C GLN A 276 -6.20 -17.99 4.05
N ALA A 277 -5.99 -18.91 4.99
CA ALA A 277 -5.02 -19.97 4.80
C ALA A 277 -5.28 -20.77 3.52
N GLN A 278 -4.26 -20.96 2.71
CA GLN A 278 -4.30 -21.72 1.47
C GLN A 278 -3.41 -22.95 1.55
N PRO A 279 -3.61 -23.96 0.73
CA PRO A 279 -2.78 -25.17 0.73
C PRO A 279 -1.33 -24.92 0.26
N SER A 280 -1.10 -23.85 -0.51
CA SER A 280 0.22 -23.47 -1.00
C SER A 280 0.45 -21.97 -0.87
N ALA A 281 1.69 -21.58 -0.55
CA ALA A 281 2.13 -20.20 -0.61
C ALA A 281 2.24 -19.73 -2.06
N GLY A 282 2.16 -18.43 -2.27
CA GLY A 282 2.32 -17.84 -3.59
C GLY A 282 1.96 -16.37 -3.61
N THR A 283 1.76 -15.87 -4.81
CA THR A 283 1.29 -14.51 -5.06
C THR A 283 0.09 -14.55 -6.00
N GLN A 284 -0.83 -13.63 -5.77
CA GLN A 284 -1.92 -13.32 -6.70
C GLN A 284 -1.77 -11.87 -7.14
N ILE A 285 -2.25 -11.53 -8.31
CA ILE A 285 -2.17 -10.17 -8.83
C ILE A 285 -3.57 -9.59 -8.89
N TRP A 286 -3.79 -8.50 -8.18
CA TRP A 286 -4.99 -7.71 -8.31
C TRP A 286 -4.76 -6.62 -9.37
N HIS A 287 -5.45 -6.72 -10.49
CA HIS A 287 -5.47 -5.72 -11.55
C HIS A 287 -6.53 -4.65 -11.23
N VAL A 288 -6.10 -3.57 -10.61
CA VAL A 288 -6.95 -2.43 -10.29
C VAL A 288 -7.32 -1.71 -11.61
N PRO A 289 -8.59 -1.65 -12.00
CA PRO A 289 -8.97 -1.00 -13.25
C PRO A 289 -8.80 0.50 -13.16
N LEU A 290 -8.59 1.14 -14.31
CA LEU A 290 -8.68 2.59 -14.43
C LEU A 290 -10.16 2.97 -14.51
N ILE A 291 -10.70 3.56 -13.45
CA ILE A 291 -12.13 3.88 -13.30
C ILE A 291 -12.47 5.35 -13.56
N TYR A 292 -11.50 6.13 -13.92
CA TYR A 292 -11.65 7.52 -14.36
C TYR A 292 -10.99 7.68 -15.73
N ASN A 293 -11.49 8.61 -16.52
CA ASN A 293 -10.88 8.97 -17.80
C ASN A 293 -10.06 10.24 -17.57
N PRO A 294 -8.71 10.17 -17.61
CA PRO A 294 -7.84 11.31 -17.33
C PRO A 294 -7.86 12.36 -18.44
#